data_563ccf2045b1eaeae7c97cb0cdbc797a
#
_entry.id   563ccf2045b1eaeae7c97cb0cdbc797a
#
_cell.length_a   1.000
_cell.length_b   1.000
_cell.length_c   1.000
_cell.angle_alpha   90.00
_cell.angle_beta   90.00
_cell.angle_gamma   90.00
#
_symmetry.space_group_name_H-M   'P 1'
#
loop_
_entity.id
_entity.type
_entity.pdbx_description
1 polymer ?
#
loop_
_entity_poly.entity_id
_entity_poly.type
_entity_poly.pdbx_seq_one_letter_code
_entity_poly.pdbx_strand_id
1 'polypeptide(L)'
;MSLEQELNDRLTQAIKAKDSATADVVRMLKTRLQERRTSKDFSGTVDDALVLDVIGAYRKLLQKAIGEYEKAGERGAEQAAKLRFEIAFCESYLPKGLDEAAVRALVQDRIRALGIADPKQVGRLVGDVMKTHKGQVEAAEVKRVAEELLKS
;
A
#
# COMPACT_ATOMS: atom_id res chain seq x y z
N MET A 1 -14.96 12.83 -10.66
CA MET A 1 -15.21 12.73 -9.22
C MET A 1 -13.90 12.43 -8.51
N SER A 2 -13.58 13.15 -7.44
CA SER A 2 -12.35 12.89 -6.68
C SER A 2 -12.47 11.63 -5.83
N LEU A 3 -11.33 11.05 -5.44
CA LEU A 3 -11.32 9.88 -4.54
C LEU A 3 -11.95 10.20 -3.19
N GLU A 4 -11.76 11.41 -2.69
CA GLU A 4 -12.40 11.83 -1.44
C GLU A 4 -13.93 11.80 -1.56
N GLN A 5 -14.47 12.27 -2.68
CA GLN A 5 -15.90 12.21 -2.96
C GLN A 5 -16.40 10.78 -3.09
N GLU A 6 -15.63 9.93 -3.76
CA GLU A 6 -15.97 8.51 -3.88
C GLU A 6 -16.04 7.83 -2.52
N LEU A 7 -15.11 8.13 -1.62
CA LEU A 7 -15.15 7.61 -0.25
C LEU A 7 -16.39 8.10 0.49
N ASN A 8 -16.74 9.37 0.34
CA ASN A 8 -17.95 9.92 0.97
C ASN A 8 -19.21 9.23 0.44
N ASP A 9 -19.29 9.01 -0.86
CA ASP A 9 -20.42 8.32 -1.48
C ASP A 9 -20.49 6.85 -1.04
N ARG A 10 -19.34 6.17 -0.94
CA ARG A 10 -19.29 4.80 -0.43
C ARG A 10 -19.79 4.71 1.00
N LEU A 11 -19.43 5.68 1.84
CA LEU A 11 -19.92 5.72 3.23
C LEU A 11 -21.43 5.89 3.26
N THR A 12 -21.98 6.82 2.48
CA THR A 12 -23.42 7.04 2.40
C THR A 12 -24.16 5.78 1.95
N GLN A 13 -23.66 5.11 0.91
CA GLN A 13 -24.26 3.88 0.41
C GLN A 13 -24.17 2.75 1.43
N ALA A 14 -23.05 2.62 2.11
CA ALA A 14 -22.85 1.61 3.15
C ALA A 14 -23.80 1.80 4.32
N ILE A 15 -24.01 3.04 4.75
CA ILE A 15 -24.96 3.35 5.82
C ILE A 15 -26.39 2.96 5.39
N LYS A 16 -26.79 3.33 4.18
CA LYS A 16 -28.12 3.00 3.64
C LYS A 16 -28.32 1.49 3.50
N ALA A 17 -27.28 0.76 3.11
CA ALA A 17 -27.33 -0.69 2.95
C ALA A 17 -27.11 -1.46 4.26
N LYS A 18 -26.88 -0.76 5.36
CA LYS A 18 -26.53 -1.35 6.67
C LYS A 18 -25.29 -2.21 6.60
N ASP A 19 -24.36 -1.85 5.72
CA ASP A 19 -23.06 -2.50 5.58
C ASP A 19 -22.07 -1.85 6.56
N SER A 20 -22.07 -2.35 7.79
CA SER A 20 -21.23 -1.77 8.86
C SER A 20 -19.74 -1.96 8.58
N ALA A 21 -19.34 -3.07 7.96
CA ALA A 21 -17.94 -3.33 7.68
C ALA A 21 -17.35 -2.29 6.72
N THR A 22 -18.05 -2.00 5.62
CA THR A 22 -17.61 -0.95 4.68
C THR A 22 -17.66 0.43 5.33
N ALA A 23 -18.72 0.74 6.08
CA ALA A 23 -18.84 2.03 6.77
C ALA A 23 -17.67 2.25 7.74
N ASP A 24 -17.27 1.23 8.49
CA ASP A 24 -16.19 1.33 9.47
C ASP A 24 -14.84 1.62 8.81
N VAL A 25 -14.50 0.91 7.74
CA VAL A 25 -13.23 1.13 7.06
C VAL A 25 -13.17 2.52 6.41
N VAL A 26 -14.27 2.98 5.81
CA VAL A 26 -14.32 4.32 5.22
C VAL A 26 -14.19 5.40 6.30
N ARG A 27 -14.87 5.25 7.42
CA ARG A 27 -14.75 6.19 8.54
C ARG A 27 -13.32 6.28 9.04
N MET A 28 -12.64 5.15 9.16
CA MET A 28 -11.25 5.13 9.59
C MET A 28 -10.35 5.86 8.60
N LEU A 29 -10.52 5.62 7.30
CA LEU A 29 -9.77 6.32 6.26
C LEU A 29 -10.03 7.83 6.29
N LYS A 30 -11.28 8.23 6.49
CA LYS A 30 -11.64 9.66 6.60
C LYS A 30 -11.02 10.31 7.83
N THR A 31 -10.97 9.60 8.94
CA THR A 31 -10.31 10.09 10.16
C THR A 31 -8.82 10.33 9.91
N ARG A 32 -8.14 9.39 9.28
CA ARG A 32 -6.73 9.52 8.94
C ARG A 32 -6.47 10.64 7.95
N LEU A 33 -7.38 10.81 6.99
CA LEU A 33 -7.29 11.92 6.04
C LEU A 33 -7.43 13.26 6.75
N GLN A 34 -8.35 13.35 7.71
CA GLN A 34 -8.55 14.56 8.52
C GLN A 34 -7.30 14.87 9.37
N GLU A 35 -6.68 13.85 9.96
CA GLU A 35 -5.42 14.02 10.69
C GLU A 35 -4.32 14.63 9.81
N ARG A 36 -4.22 14.16 8.57
CA ARG A 36 -3.27 14.74 7.60
C ARG A 36 -3.61 16.17 7.25
N ARG A 37 -4.89 16.46 7.05
CA ARG A 37 -5.38 17.81 6.71
C ARG A 37 -5.09 18.82 7.82
N THR A 38 -5.12 18.40 9.07
CA THR A 38 -4.88 19.26 10.24
C THR A 38 -3.44 19.23 10.73
N SER A 39 -2.54 18.50 10.08
CA SER A 39 -1.13 18.47 10.46
C SER A 39 -0.47 19.82 10.17
N LYS A 40 0.54 20.17 10.98
CA LYS A 40 1.26 21.45 10.86
C LYS A 40 1.97 21.62 9.51
N ASP A 41 2.40 20.50 8.93
CA ASP A 41 3.16 20.51 7.67
C ASP A 41 2.25 20.49 6.44
N PHE A 42 0.94 20.36 6.64
CA PHE A 42 0.02 20.31 5.52
C PHE A 42 -0.28 21.70 4.98
N SER A 43 -0.03 21.91 3.69
CA SER A 43 -0.41 23.12 2.98
C SER A 43 -1.02 22.71 1.64
N GLY A 44 -2.19 23.26 1.33
CA GLY A 44 -2.87 23.01 0.07
C GLY A 44 -4.21 22.30 0.22
N THR A 45 -4.65 21.64 -0.85
CA THR A 45 -5.91 20.92 -0.91
C THR A 45 -5.69 19.41 -0.84
N VAL A 46 -6.72 18.69 -0.41
CA VAL A 46 -6.71 17.22 -0.44
C VAL A 46 -6.91 16.78 -1.89
N ASP A 47 -5.89 16.19 -2.48
CA ASP A 47 -5.94 15.63 -3.83
C ASP A 47 -5.97 14.11 -3.78
N ASP A 48 -6.16 13.48 -4.94
CA ASP A 48 -6.22 12.02 -5.04
C ASP A 48 -4.90 11.36 -4.61
N ALA A 49 -3.76 12.00 -4.88
CA ALA A 49 -2.45 11.49 -4.45
C ALA A 49 -2.36 11.38 -2.93
N LEU A 50 -2.86 12.38 -2.20
CA LEU A 50 -2.89 12.35 -0.75
C LEU A 50 -3.83 11.25 -0.24
N VAL A 51 -5.00 11.10 -0.84
CA VAL A 51 -5.96 10.05 -0.48
C VAL A 51 -5.32 8.67 -0.68
N LEU A 52 -4.66 8.44 -1.80
CA LEU A 52 -3.96 7.17 -2.06
C LEU A 52 -2.83 6.92 -1.07
N ASP A 53 -2.09 7.96 -0.68
CA ASP A 53 -1.04 7.83 0.32
C ASP A 53 -1.60 7.40 1.69
N VAL A 54 -2.71 8.00 2.10
CA VAL A 54 -3.41 7.64 3.34
C VAL A 54 -3.90 6.19 3.29
N ILE A 55 -4.52 5.79 2.19
CA ILE A 55 -5.01 4.41 2.01
C ILE A 55 -3.86 3.41 2.06
N GLY A 56 -2.75 3.69 1.37
CA GLY A 56 -1.57 2.84 1.36
C GLY A 56 -0.94 2.69 2.74
N ALA A 57 -0.83 3.79 3.49
CA ALA A 57 -0.29 3.77 4.86
C ALA A 57 -1.19 2.96 5.79
N TYR A 58 -2.50 3.11 5.67
CA TYR A 58 -3.45 2.34 6.47
C TYR A 58 -3.38 0.85 6.15
N ARG A 59 -3.29 0.50 4.86
CA ARG A 59 -3.11 -0.90 4.45
C ARG A 59 -1.89 -1.53 5.09
N LYS A 60 -0.75 -0.84 5.11
CA LYS A 60 0.48 -1.34 5.74
C LYS A 60 0.29 -1.59 7.23
N LEU A 61 -0.40 -0.67 7.91
CA LEU A 61 -0.72 -0.82 9.32
C LEU A 61 -1.57 -2.07 9.57
N LEU A 62 -2.58 -2.29 8.73
CA LEU A 62 -3.46 -3.46 8.83
C LEU A 62 -2.70 -4.76 8.58
N GLN A 63 -1.78 -4.77 7.62
CA GLN A 63 -0.96 -5.94 7.31
C GLN A 63 -0.07 -6.35 8.49
N LYS A 64 0.47 -5.38 9.22
CA LYS A 64 1.21 -5.66 10.46
C LYS A 64 0.30 -6.24 11.54
N ALA A 65 -0.86 -5.61 11.72
CA ALA A 65 -1.81 -6.02 12.76
C ALA A 65 -2.35 -7.42 12.51
N ILE A 66 -2.63 -7.78 11.25
CA ILE A 66 -3.21 -9.09 10.92
C ILE A 66 -2.26 -10.24 11.30
N GLY A 67 -0.95 -10.02 11.19
CA GLY A 67 0.04 -11.02 11.60
C GLY A 67 -0.09 -11.42 13.06
N GLU A 68 -0.37 -10.46 13.91
CA GLU A 68 -0.56 -10.71 15.35
C GLU A 68 -1.83 -11.51 15.63
N TYR A 69 -2.93 -11.21 14.93
CA TYR A 69 -4.18 -11.94 15.11
C TYR A 69 -4.11 -13.35 14.53
N GLU A 70 -3.40 -13.55 13.43
CA GLU A 70 -3.19 -14.87 12.84
C GLU A 70 -2.37 -15.77 13.77
N LYS A 71 -1.38 -15.22 14.46
CA LYS A 71 -0.59 -15.95 15.46
C LYS A 71 -1.43 -16.40 16.65
N ALA A 72 -2.49 -15.67 16.97
CA ALA A 72 -3.39 -16.01 18.07
C ALA A 72 -4.34 -17.17 17.76
N GLY A 73 -4.36 -17.67 16.52
CA GLY A 73 -5.19 -18.80 16.11
C GLY A 73 -6.68 -18.48 16.22
N GLU A 74 -7.46 -19.38 16.83
CA GLU A 74 -8.91 -19.21 16.92
C GLU A 74 -9.34 -17.93 17.65
N ARG A 75 -8.57 -17.49 18.63
CA ARG A 75 -8.88 -16.26 19.38
C ARG A 75 -8.83 -15.02 18.51
N GLY A 76 -7.96 -15.04 17.51
CA GLY A 76 -7.80 -13.91 16.60
C GLY A 76 -8.55 -14.06 15.28
N ALA A 77 -9.23 -15.17 15.03
CA ALA A 77 -9.82 -15.49 13.73
C ALA A 77 -10.84 -14.44 13.27
N GLU A 78 -11.71 -13.98 14.15
CA GLU A 78 -12.73 -12.97 13.83
C GLU A 78 -12.09 -11.62 13.48
N GLN A 79 -11.12 -11.19 14.26
CA GLN A 79 -10.39 -9.95 14.00
C GLN A 79 -9.55 -10.06 12.72
N ALA A 80 -8.91 -11.20 12.49
CA ALA A 80 -8.15 -11.43 11.26
C ALA A 80 -9.04 -11.34 10.02
N ALA A 81 -10.25 -11.92 10.08
CA ALA A 81 -11.23 -11.83 8.99
C ALA A 81 -11.64 -10.39 8.71
N LYS A 82 -11.89 -9.60 9.77
CA LYS A 82 -12.22 -8.18 9.65
C LYS A 82 -11.07 -7.40 8.99
N LEU A 83 -9.84 -7.66 9.43
CA LEU A 83 -8.67 -6.98 8.87
C LEU A 83 -8.42 -7.36 7.40
N ARG A 84 -8.66 -8.64 7.02
CA ARG A 84 -8.58 -9.05 5.61
C ARG A 84 -9.58 -8.28 4.75
N PHE A 85 -10.79 -8.09 5.23
CA PHE A 85 -11.79 -7.29 4.54
C PHE A 85 -11.32 -5.85 4.34
N GLU A 86 -10.80 -5.22 5.40
CA GLU A 86 -10.30 -3.85 5.33
C GLU A 86 -9.10 -3.72 4.40
N ILE A 87 -8.18 -4.68 4.41
CA ILE A 87 -7.03 -4.73 3.50
C ILE A 87 -7.50 -4.81 2.05
N ALA A 88 -8.43 -5.72 1.75
CA ALA A 88 -8.99 -5.87 0.40
C ALA A 88 -9.68 -4.59 -0.06
N PHE A 89 -10.41 -3.93 0.84
CA PHE A 89 -11.04 -2.65 0.54
C PHE A 89 -10.01 -1.60 0.14
N CYS A 90 -8.93 -1.46 0.92
CA CYS A 90 -7.85 -0.53 0.61
C CYS A 90 -7.20 -0.86 -0.74
N GLU A 91 -6.93 -2.12 -1.00
CA GLU A 91 -6.31 -2.57 -2.24
C GLU A 91 -7.15 -2.27 -3.48
N SER A 92 -8.48 -2.23 -3.33
CA SER A 92 -9.37 -1.90 -4.45
C SER A 92 -9.17 -0.47 -4.97
N TYR A 93 -8.62 0.43 -4.17
CA TYR A 93 -8.33 1.81 -4.55
C TYR A 93 -6.89 2.03 -4.97
N LEU A 94 -5.99 1.12 -4.59
CA LEU A 94 -4.56 1.29 -4.87
C LEU A 94 -4.21 0.74 -6.26
N PRO A 95 -3.15 1.27 -6.91
CA PRO A 95 -2.66 0.68 -8.15
C PRO A 95 -2.27 -0.78 -7.90
N LYS A 96 -2.52 -1.63 -8.87
CA LYS A 96 -2.09 -3.03 -8.78
C LYS A 96 -0.58 -3.07 -8.71
N GLY A 97 -0.04 -3.81 -7.73
CA GLY A 97 1.37 -4.08 -7.64
C GLY A 97 1.81 -4.92 -8.84
N LEU A 98 3.10 -4.84 -9.18
CA LEU A 98 3.69 -5.69 -10.22
C LEU A 98 3.81 -7.11 -9.71
N ASP A 99 3.54 -8.10 -10.57
CA ASP A 99 3.78 -9.51 -10.22
C ASP A 99 5.28 -9.80 -10.22
N GLU A 100 5.67 -10.98 -9.74
CA GLU A 100 7.09 -11.35 -9.62
C GLU A 100 7.83 -11.28 -10.95
N ALA A 101 7.21 -11.76 -12.03
CA ALA A 101 7.82 -11.72 -13.35
C ALA A 101 8.07 -10.28 -13.83
N ALA A 102 7.11 -9.38 -13.60
CA ALA A 102 7.22 -7.98 -13.94
C ALA A 102 8.28 -7.27 -13.09
N VAL A 103 8.36 -7.57 -11.81
CA VAL A 103 9.39 -7.03 -10.91
C VAL A 103 10.78 -7.46 -11.39
N ARG A 104 10.95 -8.74 -11.71
CA ARG A 104 12.21 -9.29 -12.21
C ARG A 104 12.65 -8.62 -13.51
N ALA A 105 11.73 -8.45 -14.46
CA ALA A 105 12.01 -7.76 -15.72
C ALA A 105 12.41 -6.29 -15.49
N LEU A 106 11.71 -5.59 -14.60
CA LEU A 106 12.02 -4.21 -14.24
C LEU A 106 13.42 -4.10 -13.63
N VAL A 107 13.74 -4.98 -12.67
CA VAL A 107 15.04 -4.97 -12.00
C VAL A 107 16.16 -5.26 -12.99
N GLN A 108 15.99 -6.24 -13.91
CA GLN A 108 16.97 -6.53 -14.97
C GLN A 108 17.20 -5.31 -15.85
N ASP A 109 16.14 -4.64 -16.27
CA ASP A 109 16.23 -3.45 -17.11
C ASP A 109 17.01 -2.34 -16.41
N ARG A 110 16.73 -2.10 -15.13
CA ARG A 110 17.41 -1.06 -14.37
C ARG A 110 18.86 -1.41 -14.07
N ILE A 111 19.18 -2.68 -13.87
CA ILE A 111 20.56 -3.14 -13.71
C ILE A 111 21.37 -2.77 -14.97
N ARG A 112 20.81 -3.04 -16.16
CA ARG A 112 21.45 -2.71 -17.43
C ARG A 112 21.60 -1.21 -17.63
N ALA A 113 20.53 -0.46 -17.35
CA ALA A 113 20.51 0.99 -17.54
C ALA A 113 21.51 1.71 -16.63
N LEU A 114 21.68 1.23 -15.39
CA LEU A 114 22.59 1.83 -14.42
C LEU A 114 24.00 1.24 -14.47
N GLY A 115 24.23 0.18 -15.24
CA GLY A 115 25.52 -0.48 -15.33
C GLY A 115 25.95 -1.15 -14.03
N ILE A 116 24.99 -1.65 -13.25
CA ILE A 116 25.27 -2.31 -11.97
C ILE A 116 25.74 -3.74 -12.22
N ALA A 117 26.87 -4.11 -11.63
CA ALA A 117 27.43 -5.45 -11.71
C ALA A 117 27.77 -6.05 -10.34
N ASP A 118 27.83 -5.24 -9.32
CA ASP A 118 28.25 -5.63 -7.99
C ASP A 118 27.04 -5.65 -7.02
N PRO A 119 26.83 -6.75 -6.27
CA PRO A 119 25.78 -6.79 -5.24
C PRO A 119 25.84 -5.66 -4.21
N LYS A 120 27.00 -5.05 -4.01
CA LYS A 120 27.18 -3.89 -3.12
C LYS A 120 26.42 -2.65 -3.61
N GLN A 121 26.06 -2.61 -4.88
CA GLN A 121 25.33 -1.50 -5.50
C GLN A 121 23.81 -1.67 -5.44
N VAL A 122 23.30 -2.71 -4.78
CA VAL A 122 21.87 -3.00 -4.66
C VAL A 122 21.09 -1.81 -4.06
N GLY A 123 21.69 -1.12 -3.09
CA GLY A 123 21.04 0.07 -2.47
C GLY A 123 20.73 1.17 -3.50
N ARG A 124 21.64 1.41 -4.43
CA ARG A 124 21.45 2.38 -5.52
C ARG A 124 20.33 1.94 -6.45
N LEU A 125 20.28 0.65 -6.78
CA LEU A 125 19.24 0.06 -7.63
C LEU A 125 17.86 0.17 -6.98
N VAL A 126 17.76 -0.20 -5.70
CA VAL A 126 16.49 -0.11 -4.94
C VAL A 126 16.02 1.35 -4.92
N GLY A 127 16.90 2.29 -4.65
CA GLY A 127 16.56 3.72 -4.65
C GLY A 127 16.01 4.19 -5.99
N ASP A 128 16.64 3.77 -7.10
CA ASP A 128 16.19 4.12 -8.45
C ASP A 128 14.80 3.55 -8.75
N VAL A 129 14.59 2.26 -8.47
CA VAL A 129 13.30 1.59 -8.71
C VAL A 129 12.20 2.21 -7.85
N MET A 130 12.46 2.46 -6.58
CA MET A 130 11.47 3.04 -5.67
C MET A 130 11.12 4.49 -6.02
N LYS A 131 12.04 5.21 -6.65
CA LYS A 131 11.78 6.58 -7.11
C LYS A 131 10.76 6.62 -8.25
N THR A 132 10.83 5.66 -9.17
CA THR A 132 9.99 5.63 -10.37
C THR A 132 8.74 4.76 -10.22
N HIS A 133 8.77 3.75 -9.36
CA HIS A 133 7.72 2.73 -9.21
C HIS A 133 7.20 2.63 -7.77
N LYS A 134 7.26 3.72 -7.03
CA LYS A 134 6.74 3.78 -5.67
C LYS A 134 5.26 3.38 -5.65
N GLY A 135 4.90 2.47 -4.75
CA GLY A 135 3.54 1.96 -4.62
C GLY A 135 3.23 0.74 -5.49
N GLN A 136 4.07 0.43 -6.49
CA GLN A 136 3.89 -0.74 -7.35
C GLN A 136 4.76 -1.91 -6.92
N VAL A 137 5.87 -1.64 -6.22
CA VAL A 137 6.81 -2.65 -5.76
C VAL A 137 7.18 -2.37 -4.31
N GLU A 138 7.59 -3.43 -3.60
CA GLU A 138 8.14 -3.31 -2.24
C GLU A 138 9.68 -3.30 -2.33
N ALA A 139 10.30 -2.44 -1.53
CA ALA A 139 11.78 -2.32 -1.52
C ALA A 139 12.45 -3.65 -1.18
N ALA A 140 11.89 -4.42 -0.24
CA ALA A 140 12.44 -5.72 0.15
C ALA A 140 12.40 -6.72 -1.00
N GLU A 141 11.34 -6.71 -1.81
CA GLU A 141 11.21 -7.58 -2.97
C GLU A 141 12.20 -7.21 -4.07
N VAL A 142 12.35 -5.92 -4.34
CA VAL A 142 13.34 -5.41 -5.31
C VAL A 142 14.75 -5.84 -4.91
N LYS A 143 15.08 -5.68 -3.62
CA LYS A 143 16.39 -6.07 -3.08
C LYS A 143 16.63 -7.56 -3.26
N ARG A 144 15.65 -8.41 -2.92
CA ARG A 144 15.74 -9.87 -3.05
C ARG A 144 16.00 -10.27 -4.51
N VAL A 145 15.22 -9.74 -5.43
CA VAL A 145 15.34 -10.05 -6.86
C VAL A 145 16.69 -9.57 -7.40
N ALA A 146 17.12 -8.37 -7.02
CA ALA A 146 18.41 -7.83 -7.44
C ALA A 146 19.58 -8.69 -6.95
N GLU A 147 19.54 -9.14 -5.70
CA GLU A 147 20.56 -10.02 -5.14
C GLU A 147 20.62 -11.35 -5.89
N GLU A 148 19.47 -11.94 -6.23
CA GLU A 148 19.41 -13.17 -7.02
C GLU A 148 20.04 -12.99 -8.42
N LEU A 149 19.70 -11.88 -9.09
CA LEU A 149 20.21 -11.61 -10.44
C LEU A 149 21.70 -11.30 -10.47
N LEU A 150 22.22 -10.66 -9.42
CA LEU A 150 23.62 -10.25 -9.34
C LEU A 150 24.55 -11.38 -8.84
N LYS A 151 23.99 -12.44 -8.27
CA LYS A 151 24.75 -13.63 -7.84
C LYS A 151 25.11 -14.57 -8.98
N SER A 152 24.39 -14.53 -10.08
CA SER A 152 24.58 -15.46 -11.19
C SER A 152 25.63 -14.98 -12.20
#